data_21f2a477084a6a9fa30adebf8a359bb9
#
_entry.id   21f2a477084a6a9fa30adebf8a359bb9
#
_cell.length_a   1.000
_cell.length_b   1.000
_cell.length_c   1.000
_cell.angle_alpha   90.00
_cell.angle_beta   90.00
_cell.angle_gamma   90.00
#
_symmetry.space_group_name_H-M   'P 1'
#
loop_
_entity.id
_entity.type
_entity.pdbx_description
1 polymer ?
#
loop_
_entity_poly.entity_id
_entity_poly.type
_entity_poly.pdbx_seq_one_letter_code
_entity_poly.pdbx_strand_id
1 'polypeptide(L)'
;MLKVTKFGGSSMADAGQYIKVRDILMSDKARQVAIVSAAGKRNSGDHKITDLLYLCHAHTQYGVACDPVFEMITSRYIEIRDELGIQLDLETEFAELKKRLDAKQVTQDEMASRGEYFSAKLMAAFLGFEFVDAVDWVFFNIDGTVDTEKSYKAFCDKAKGKCVVTPGFYGVMPDGSIRTFSRGGSDITGSLAAAALDADVYENWTDVSGILMADPRIVENPHPIAEITYEELRELAYAGANVLHEGAIYPVRKKNIPLNIRNTNDPANPGTMIKKHFETEVDPHRIITGIAGKKDFSIITIFKRGLTNQVGILRRILSVLEKHGVSVEFVPNGMDNVSLAIPTDKLTPHLYAILADIQQEIAPDNITVHDQISVITAVGHQMKFRPGVSGKIFAALGQAGINIRMINQGPDELNIIFGVENKDFAEAIRVLYNSFIK
;
A
#
# COMPACT_ATOMS: atom_id res chain seq x y z
N MET A 1 -23.64 6.88 13.91
CA MET A 1 -22.33 6.29 13.53
C MET A 1 -22.38 5.96 12.06
N LEU A 2 -21.39 6.40 11.28
CA LEU A 2 -21.27 6.14 9.85
C LEU A 2 -19.96 5.39 9.58
N LYS A 3 -20.06 4.24 8.92
CA LYS A 3 -18.90 3.48 8.46
C LYS A 3 -18.85 3.49 6.94
N VAL A 4 -17.70 3.85 6.41
CA VAL A 4 -17.38 3.69 4.99
C VAL A 4 -16.57 2.42 4.84
N THR A 5 -16.98 1.54 3.94
CA THR A 5 -16.34 0.24 3.72
C THR A 5 -15.70 0.19 2.34
N LYS A 6 -14.54 -0.44 2.23
CA LYS A 6 -13.93 -0.76 0.92
C LYS A 6 -13.64 -2.25 0.86
N PHE A 7 -13.97 -2.86 -0.26
CA PHE A 7 -13.73 -4.28 -0.52
C PHE A 7 -12.69 -4.47 -1.63
N GLY A 8 -11.64 -5.26 -1.33
CA GLY A 8 -10.58 -5.56 -2.28
C GLY A 8 -11.01 -6.53 -3.39
N GLY A 9 -10.17 -6.70 -4.41
CA GLY A 9 -10.49 -7.54 -5.55
C GLY A 9 -10.76 -9.01 -5.19
N SER A 10 -10.06 -9.58 -4.22
CA SER A 10 -10.32 -10.94 -3.70
C SER A 10 -11.74 -11.08 -3.12
N SER A 11 -12.27 -10.01 -2.55
CA SER A 11 -13.64 -9.94 -2.00
C SER A 11 -14.71 -9.75 -3.10
N MET A 12 -14.30 -9.53 -4.34
CA MET A 12 -15.16 -9.30 -5.51
C MET A 12 -14.95 -10.37 -6.59
N ALA A 13 -14.28 -11.49 -6.27
CA ALA A 13 -13.80 -12.46 -7.26
C ALA A 13 -14.92 -13.29 -7.91
N ASP A 14 -15.98 -13.59 -7.18
CA ASP A 14 -17.10 -14.47 -7.58
C ASP A 14 -18.38 -14.18 -6.77
N ALA A 15 -19.48 -14.84 -7.13
CA ALA A 15 -20.76 -14.69 -6.47
C ALA A 15 -20.75 -15.03 -4.97
N GLY A 16 -19.94 -16.04 -4.58
CA GLY A 16 -19.79 -16.41 -3.17
C GLY A 16 -19.16 -15.29 -2.34
N GLN A 17 -18.20 -14.57 -2.92
CA GLN A 17 -17.60 -13.40 -2.28
C GLN A 17 -18.61 -12.24 -2.20
N TYR A 18 -19.42 -12.00 -3.24
CA TYR A 18 -20.50 -10.99 -3.20
C TYR A 18 -21.50 -11.26 -2.07
N ILE A 19 -21.86 -12.52 -1.84
CA ILE A 19 -22.72 -12.92 -0.72
C ILE A 19 -22.09 -12.55 0.62
N LYS A 20 -20.79 -12.85 0.83
CA LYS A 20 -20.08 -12.46 2.05
C LYS A 20 -20.04 -10.95 2.24
N VAL A 21 -19.78 -10.19 1.18
CA VAL A 21 -19.79 -8.71 1.22
C VAL A 21 -21.16 -8.19 1.61
N ARG A 22 -22.25 -8.73 1.02
CA ARG A 22 -23.61 -8.39 1.40
C ARG A 22 -23.86 -8.67 2.89
N ASP A 23 -23.50 -9.85 3.38
CA ASP A 23 -23.74 -10.26 4.76
C ASP A 23 -22.96 -9.36 5.74
N ILE A 24 -21.73 -8.97 5.39
CA ILE A 24 -20.94 -7.98 6.15
C ILE A 24 -21.66 -6.63 6.18
N LEU A 25 -22.09 -6.11 5.04
CA LEU A 25 -22.76 -4.81 4.97
C LEU A 25 -24.08 -4.81 5.74
N MET A 26 -24.90 -5.85 5.59
CA MET A 26 -26.20 -5.97 6.24
C MET A 26 -26.12 -6.27 7.75
N SER A 27 -24.97 -6.78 8.24
CA SER A 27 -24.78 -7.06 9.68
C SER A 27 -24.65 -5.79 10.54
N ASP A 28 -24.41 -4.63 9.92
CA ASP A 28 -24.24 -3.36 10.63
C ASP A 28 -24.83 -2.20 9.83
N LYS A 29 -25.92 -1.62 10.31
CA LYS A 29 -26.62 -0.49 9.67
C LYS A 29 -25.75 0.77 9.53
N ALA A 30 -24.62 0.86 10.23
CA ALA A 30 -23.67 1.95 10.07
C ALA A 30 -22.85 1.86 8.75
N ARG A 31 -22.80 0.70 8.10
CA ARG A 31 -22.10 0.45 6.83
C ARG A 31 -22.98 0.87 5.64
N GLN A 32 -23.09 2.17 5.45
CA GLN A 32 -23.96 2.75 4.42
C GLN A 32 -23.25 2.98 3.08
N VAL A 33 -21.92 3.03 3.06
CA VAL A 33 -21.13 3.33 1.87
C VAL A 33 -20.15 2.20 1.59
N ALA A 34 -20.23 1.64 0.39
CA ALA A 34 -19.33 0.58 -0.06
C ALA A 34 -18.55 1.00 -1.31
N ILE A 35 -17.22 0.94 -1.21
CA ILE A 35 -16.31 1.09 -2.34
C ILE A 35 -15.83 -0.29 -2.75
N VAL A 36 -15.91 -0.62 -4.02
CA VAL A 36 -15.53 -1.94 -4.52
C VAL A 36 -14.42 -1.85 -5.56
N SER A 37 -13.56 -2.87 -5.56
CA SER A 37 -12.52 -3.07 -6.58
C SER A 37 -13.04 -3.94 -7.73
N ALA A 38 -12.29 -4.00 -8.83
CA ALA A 38 -12.51 -4.97 -9.88
C ALA A 38 -12.42 -6.41 -9.34
N ALA A 39 -13.05 -7.36 -10.03
CA ALA A 39 -13.00 -8.77 -9.64
C ALA A 39 -11.55 -9.31 -9.66
N GLY A 40 -11.12 -9.84 -8.53
CA GLY A 40 -9.81 -10.45 -8.33
C GLY A 40 -9.75 -11.88 -8.88
N LYS A 41 -8.67 -12.58 -8.50
CA LYS A 41 -8.50 -14.01 -8.81
C LYS A 41 -9.39 -14.87 -7.93
N ARG A 42 -10.05 -15.87 -8.50
CA ARG A 42 -10.78 -16.93 -7.77
C ARG A 42 -9.82 -17.97 -7.17
N ASN A 43 -8.69 -18.20 -7.85
CA ASN A 43 -7.64 -19.14 -7.44
C ASN A 43 -6.28 -18.75 -8.05
N SER A 44 -5.22 -19.48 -7.74
CA SER A 44 -3.86 -19.17 -8.20
C SER A 44 -3.67 -19.26 -9.72
N GLY A 45 -4.46 -20.04 -10.43
CA GLY A 45 -4.43 -20.18 -11.88
C GLY A 45 -5.27 -19.17 -12.66
N ASP A 46 -6.02 -18.32 -11.94
CA ASP A 46 -6.93 -17.34 -12.53
C ASP A 46 -6.26 -15.99 -12.82
N HIS A 47 -6.92 -15.15 -13.61
CA HIS A 47 -6.47 -13.81 -13.97
C HIS A 47 -7.25 -12.73 -13.20
N LYS A 48 -6.60 -11.66 -12.84
CA LYS A 48 -7.28 -10.44 -12.37
C LYS A 48 -7.97 -9.76 -13.54
N ILE A 49 -9.19 -9.32 -13.34
CA ILE A 49 -9.92 -8.60 -14.39
C ILE A 49 -9.17 -7.34 -14.84
N THR A 50 -8.53 -6.61 -13.92
CA THR A 50 -7.73 -5.43 -14.29
C THR A 50 -6.58 -5.77 -15.23
N ASP A 51 -5.88 -6.89 -15.03
CA ASP A 51 -4.79 -7.35 -15.90
C ASP A 51 -5.33 -7.70 -17.31
N LEU A 52 -6.51 -8.36 -17.39
CA LEU A 52 -7.18 -8.66 -18.65
C LEU A 52 -7.64 -7.40 -19.37
N LEU A 53 -8.13 -6.37 -18.66
CA LEU A 53 -8.54 -5.09 -19.24
C LEU A 53 -7.35 -4.36 -19.88
N TYR A 54 -6.20 -4.32 -19.19
CA TYR A 54 -4.96 -3.77 -19.77
C TYR A 54 -4.51 -4.55 -21.00
N LEU A 55 -4.54 -5.89 -20.93
CA LEU A 55 -4.17 -6.75 -22.06
C LEU A 55 -5.09 -6.55 -23.26
N CYS A 56 -6.40 -6.48 -23.04
CA CYS A 56 -7.41 -6.25 -24.07
C CYS A 56 -7.19 -4.91 -24.78
N HIS A 57 -6.95 -3.83 -24.01
CA HIS A 57 -6.61 -2.52 -24.58
C HIS A 57 -5.31 -2.56 -25.39
N ALA A 58 -4.27 -3.19 -24.88
CA ALA A 58 -2.99 -3.32 -25.59
C ALA A 58 -3.15 -4.08 -26.93
N HIS A 59 -3.89 -5.21 -26.93
CA HIS A 59 -4.19 -5.96 -28.15
C HIS A 59 -4.81 -5.06 -29.21
N THR A 60 -5.84 -4.29 -28.85
CA THR A 60 -6.52 -3.38 -29.79
C THR A 60 -5.60 -2.30 -30.33
N GLN A 61 -4.73 -1.71 -29.49
CA GLN A 61 -3.77 -0.69 -29.94
C GLN A 61 -2.79 -1.23 -30.97
N TYR A 62 -2.32 -2.47 -30.79
CA TYR A 62 -1.38 -3.13 -31.70
C TYR A 62 -2.06 -3.88 -32.86
N GLY A 63 -3.38 -3.80 -32.99
CA GLY A 63 -4.12 -4.46 -34.08
C GLY A 63 -4.24 -5.99 -33.92
N VAL A 64 -4.08 -6.48 -32.71
CA VAL A 64 -4.29 -7.89 -32.35
C VAL A 64 -5.75 -8.08 -31.93
N ALA A 65 -6.38 -9.19 -32.32
CA ALA A 65 -7.74 -9.51 -31.90
C ALA A 65 -7.82 -9.65 -30.38
N CYS A 66 -8.73 -8.91 -29.75
CA CYS A 66 -8.92 -8.94 -28.29
C CYS A 66 -10.16 -9.74 -27.86
N ASP A 67 -10.92 -10.30 -28.79
CA ASP A 67 -12.19 -10.99 -28.53
C ASP A 67 -12.07 -12.08 -27.46
N PRO A 68 -11.08 -13.00 -27.46
CA PRO A 68 -10.97 -14.01 -26.43
C PRO A 68 -10.71 -13.42 -25.03
N VAL A 69 -9.91 -12.35 -24.94
CA VAL A 69 -9.63 -11.65 -23.67
C VAL A 69 -10.86 -10.90 -23.20
N PHE A 70 -11.57 -10.24 -24.10
CA PHE A 70 -12.80 -9.52 -23.80
C PHE A 70 -13.90 -10.49 -23.31
N GLU A 71 -14.04 -11.64 -23.94
CA GLU A 71 -14.96 -12.70 -23.52
C GLU A 71 -14.65 -13.20 -22.10
N MET A 72 -13.38 -13.40 -21.75
CA MET A 72 -13.00 -13.74 -20.37
C MET A 72 -13.46 -12.70 -19.34
N ILE A 73 -13.40 -11.41 -19.70
CA ILE A 73 -13.85 -10.32 -18.85
C ILE A 73 -15.37 -10.34 -18.69
N THR A 74 -16.10 -10.37 -19.80
CA THR A 74 -17.56 -10.31 -19.82
C THR A 74 -18.19 -11.54 -19.18
N SER A 75 -17.70 -12.74 -19.48
CA SER A 75 -18.15 -13.99 -18.89
C SER A 75 -18.06 -13.95 -17.35
N ARG A 76 -16.98 -13.40 -16.79
CA ARG A 76 -16.83 -13.26 -15.33
C ARG A 76 -17.99 -12.48 -14.68
N TYR A 77 -18.35 -11.33 -15.24
CA TYR A 77 -19.41 -10.50 -14.69
C TYR A 77 -20.81 -11.08 -14.96
N ILE A 78 -21.01 -11.74 -16.11
CA ILE A 78 -22.24 -12.45 -16.44
C ILE A 78 -22.44 -13.63 -15.48
N GLU A 79 -21.41 -14.46 -15.24
CA GLU A 79 -21.44 -15.55 -14.27
C GLU A 79 -21.85 -15.04 -12.87
N ILE A 80 -21.21 -13.98 -12.37
CA ILE A 80 -21.55 -13.38 -11.08
C ILE A 80 -23.02 -12.89 -11.06
N ARG A 81 -23.48 -12.19 -12.10
CA ARG A 81 -24.85 -11.71 -12.23
C ARG A 81 -25.86 -12.85 -12.16
N ASP A 82 -25.63 -13.89 -12.97
CA ASP A 82 -26.55 -15.00 -13.14
C ASP A 82 -26.62 -15.86 -11.88
N GLU A 83 -25.49 -16.18 -11.26
CA GLU A 83 -25.43 -16.92 -10.00
C GLU A 83 -26.11 -16.17 -8.83
N LEU A 84 -26.08 -14.83 -8.83
CA LEU A 84 -26.75 -13.99 -7.84
C LEU A 84 -28.21 -13.68 -8.18
N GLY A 85 -28.68 -14.06 -9.38
CA GLY A 85 -30.05 -13.77 -9.85
C GLY A 85 -30.32 -12.28 -10.07
N ILE A 86 -29.30 -11.48 -10.36
CA ILE A 86 -29.41 -10.02 -10.53
C ILE A 86 -30.02 -9.71 -11.90
N GLN A 87 -31.03 -8.86 -11.93
CA GLN A 87 -31.64 -8.36 -13.17
C GLN A 87 -30.93 -7.08 -13.60
N LEU A 88 -29.88 -7.21 -14.42
CA LEU A 88 -29.10 -6.11 -14.95
C LEU A 88 -28.64 -6.44 -16.38
N ASP A 89 -28.94 -5.56 -17.33
CA ASP A 89 -28.48 -5.69 -18.72
C ASP A 89 -26.99 -5.28 -18.82
N LEU A 90 -26.11 -6.26 -18.75
CA LEU A 90 -24.67 -6.06 -18.94
C LEU A 90 -24.29 -6.22 -20.42
N GLU A 91 -25.06 -7.00 -21.16
CA GLU A 91 -24.78 -7.34 -22.56
C GLU A 91 -24.75 -6.10 -23.45
N THR A 92 -25.71 -5.21 -23.28
CA THR A 92 -25.78 -3.93 -24.02
C THR A 92 -24.57 -3.05 -23.69
N GLU A 93 -24.16 -2.96 -22.43
CA GLU A 93 -23.01 -2.14 -22.02
C GLU A 93 -21.69 -2.76 -22.53
N PHE A 94 -21.56 -4.07 -22.50
CA PHE A 94 -20.38 -4.76 -23.04
C PHE A 94 -20.27 -4.58 -24.55
N ALA A 95 -21.39 -4.68 -25.28
CA ALA A 95 -21.42 -4.47 -26.72
C ALA A 95 -21.01 -3.04 -27.10
N GLU A 96 -21.49 -2.04 -26.38
CA GLU A 96 -21.10 -0.65 -26.59
C GLU A 96 -19.63 -0.39 -26.26
N LEU A 97 -19.13 -0.95 -25.13
CA LEU A 97 -17.70 -0.88 -24.76
C LEU A 97 -16.83 -1.52 -25.84
N LYS A 98 -17.21 -2.71 -26.33
CA LYS A 98 -16.46 -3.42 -27.39
C LYS A 98 -16.42 -2.63 -28.68
N LYS A 99 -17.55 -2.09 -29.10
CA LYS A 99 -17.65 -1.24 -30.30
C LYS A 99 -16.72 -0.03 -30.23
N ARG A 100 -16.69 0.67 -29.09
CA ARG A 100 -15.81 1.82 -28.86
C ARG A 100 -14.33 1.39 -28.79
N LEU A 101 -14.05 0.24 -28.19
CA LEU A 101 -12.71 -0.31 -28.09
C LEU A 101 -12.16 -0.67 -29.48
N ASP A 102 -12.94 -1.33 -30.32
CA ASP A 102 -12.57 -1.69 -31.71
C ASP A 102 -12.34 -0.45 -32.57
N ALA A 103 -13.11 0.62 -32.32
CA ALA A 103 -12.93 1.93 -32.93
C ALA A 103 -11.73 2.72 -32.35
N LYS A 104 -10.98 2.18 -31.39
CA LYS A 104 -9.87 2.83 -30.67
C LYS A 104 -10.26 4.14 -29.99
N GLN A 105 -11.50 4.23 -29.50
CA GLN A 105 -12.06 5.39 -28.81
C GLN A 105 -12.02 5.28 -27.29
N VAL A 106 -11.46 4.20 -26.77
CA VAL A 106 -11.33 3.93 -25.33
C VAL A 106 -9.87 4.12 -24.92
N THR A 107 -9.61 4.96 -23.92
CA THR A 107 -8.27 5.13 -23.36
C THR A 107 -7.90 3.93 -22.47
N GLN A 108 -6.61 3.79 -22.17
CA GLN A 108 -6.14 2.75 -21.27
C GLN A 108 -6.77 2.87 -19.88
N ASP A 109 -6.85 4.07 -19.34
CA ASP A 109 -7.43 4.36 -18.04
C ASP A 109 -8.93 4.09 -18.01
N GLU A 110 -9.64 4.48 -19.08
CA GLU A 110 -11.06 4.16 -19.22
C GLU A 110 -11.29 2.65 -19.27
N MET A 111 -10.50 1.93 -20.06
CA MET A 111 -10.61 0.47 -20.13
C MET A 111 -10.36 -0.17 -18.76
N ALA A 112 -9.28 0.22 -18.07
CA ALA A 112 -8.94 -0.29 -16.75
C ALA A 112 -10.03 -0.03 -15.71
N SER A 113 -10.67 1.14 -15.75
CA SER A 113 -11.74 1.54 -14.82
C SER A 113 -13.00 0.66 -14.91
N ARG A 114 -13.22 0.00 -16.05
CA ARG A 114 -14.44 -0.80 -16.26
C ARG A 114 -14.56 -1.98 -15.33
N GLY A 115 -13.44 -2.48 -14.79
CA GLY A 115 -13.44 -3.53 -13.78
C GLY A 115 -14.21 -3.14 -12.53
N GLU A 116 -13.84 -2.02 -11.93
CA GLU A 116 -14.50 -1.46 -10.75
C GLU A 116 -15.93 -1.00 -11.05
N TYR A 117 -16.14 -0.41 -12.22
CA TYR A 117 -17.45 0.06 -12.68
C TYR A 117 -18.47 -1.08 -12.70
N PHE A 118 -18.18 -2.20 -13.37
CA PHE A 118 -19.11 -3.33 -13.44
C PHE A 118 -19.27 -4.04 -12.10
N SER A 119 -18.19 -4.16 -11.31
CA SER A 119 -18.27 -4.67 -9.93
C SER A 119 -19.23 -3.84 -9.08
N ALA A 120 -19.15 -2.51 -9.16
CA ALA A 120 -19.99 -1.62 -8.37
C ALA A 120 -21.45 -1.65 -8.81
N LYS A 121 -21.74 -1.71 -10.12
CA LYS A 121 -23.10 -1.83 -10.64
C LYS A 121 -23.77 -3.12 -10.18
N LEU A 122 -23.05 -4.25 -10.27
CA LEU A 122 -23.56 -5.54 -9.79
C LEU A 122 -23.82 -5.52 -8.28
N MET A 123 -22.86 -5.00 -7.50
CA MET A 123 -23.01 -4.93 -6.06
C MET A 123 -24.17 -3.99 -5.65
N ALA A 124 -24.32 -2.85 -6.31
CA ALA A 124 -25.43 -1.93 -6.05
C ALA A 124 -26.78 -2.58 -6.33
N ALA A 125 -26.92 -3.26 -7.47
CA ALA A 125 -28.13 -3.99 -7.83
C ALA A 125 -28.42 -5.16 -6.86
N PHE A 126 -27.38 -5.89 -6.44
CA PHE A 126 -27.51 -7.00 -5.49
C PHE A 126 -27.95 -6.55 -4.09
N LEU A 127 -27.49 -5.38 -3.64
CA LEU A 127 -27.83 -4.80 -2.34
C LEU A 127 -29.12 -3.98 -2.34
N GLY A 128 -29.58 -3.53 -3.51
CA GLY A 128 -30.61 -2.49 -3.63
C GLY A 128 -30.12 -1.11 -3.16
N PHE A 129 -28.83 -0.85 -3.24
CA PHE A 129 -28.19 0.43 -2.91
C PHE A 129 -28.11 1.32 -4.16
N GLU A 130 -28.01 2.63 -3.95
CA GLU A 130 -27.81 3.57 -5.07
C GLU A 130 -26.39 3.41 -5.65
N PHE A 131 -26.27 3.29 -6.98
CA PHE A 131 -24.99 3.32 -7.67
C PHE A 131 -24.57 4.77 -7.89
N VAL A 132 -23.35 5.12 -7.47
CA VAL A 132 -22.73 6.44 -7.69
C VAL A 132 -21.40 6.23 -8.42
N ASP A 133 -21.34 6.64 -9.70
CA ASP A 133 -20.11 6.49 -10.48
C ASP A 133 -19.00 7.39 -9.92
N ALA A 134 -17.75 6.89 -9.96
CA ALA A 134 -16.58 7.64 -9.50
C ALA A 134 -16.34 8.92 -10.32
N VAL A 135 -16.66 8.96 -11.61
CA VAL A 135 -16.55 10.16 -12.45
C VAL A 135 -17.44 11.32 -11.98
N ASP A 136 -18.47 11.01 -11.22
CA ASP A 136 -19.43 11.99 -10.70
C ASP A 136 -18.94 12.72 -9.44
N TRP A 137 -17.85 12.25 -8.83
CA TRP A 137 -17.38 12.82 -7.57
C TRP A 137 -15.86 12.80 -7.33
N VAL A 138 -15.10 11.93 -8.00
CA VAL A 138 -13.63 11.95 -7.92
C VAL A 138 -13.09 12.83 -9.04
N PHE A 139 -12.68 14.05 -8.71
CA PHE A 139 -12.15 15.01 -9.65
C PHE A 139 -10.64 15.14 -9.51
N PHE A 140 -9.94 15.10 -10.64
CA PHE A 140 -8.51 15.37 -10.69
C PHE A 140 -8.23 16.80 -11.12
N ASN A 141 -7.12 17.36 -10.67
CA ASN A 141 -6.52 18.57 -11.20
C ASN A 141 -5.71 18.26 -12.48
N ILE A 142 -5.31 19.28 -13.24
CA ILE A 142 -4.50 19.13 -14.46
C ILE A 142 -3.17 18.41 -14.18
N ASP A 143 -2.56 18.61 -13.01
CA ASP A 143 -1.33 17.94 -12.58
C ASP A 143 -1.53 16.48 -12.16
N GLY A 144 -2.78 16.00 -12.11
CA GLY A 144 -3.15 14.65 -11.74
C GLY A 144 -3.29 14.42 -10.23
N THR A 145 -3.21 15.45 -9.43
CA THR A 145 -3.62 15.38 -8.01
C THR A 145 -5.14 15.41 -7.89
N VAL A 146 -5.69 14.92 -6.78
CA VAL A 146 -7.14 14.98 -6.54
C VAL A 146 -7.53 16.36 -6.07
N ASP A 147 -8.54 16.97 -6.71
CA ASP A 147 -9.26 18.12 -6.19
C ASP A 147 -10.14 17.65 -5.01
N THR A 148 -9.56 17.68 -3.82
CA THR A 148 -10.22 17.12 -2.63
C THR A 148 -11.45 17.94 -2.22
N GLU A 149 -11.43 19.26 -2.40
CA GLU A 149 -12.55 20.12 -2.00
C GLU A 149 -13.79 19.86 -2.87
N LYS A 150 -13.60 19.88 -4.18
CA LYS A 150 -14.66 19.59 -5.15
C LYS A 150 -15.18 18.17 -4.99
N SER A 151 -14.28 17.19 -4.83
CA SER A 151 -14.62 15.78 -4.67
C SER A 151 -15.42 15.52 -3.40
N TYR A 152 -15.01 16.09 -2.26
CA TYR A 152 -15.71 15.92 -0.99
C TYR A 152 -17.12 16.50 -1.04
N LYS A 153 -17.27 17.72 -1.59
CA LYS A 153 -18.58 18.33 -1.76
C LYS A 153 -19.50 17.47 -2.62
N ALA A 154 -19.02 17.06 -3.79
CA ALA A 154 -19.80 16.25 -4.72
C ALA A 154 -20.22 14.91 -4.11
N PHE A 155 -19.33 14.23 -3.39
CA PHE A 155 -19.67 12.96 -2.76
C PHE A 155 -20.65 13.13 -1.60
N CYS A 156 -20.48 14.17 -0.78
CA CYS A 156 -21.41 14.50 0.29
C CYS A 156 -22.82 14.75 -0.24
N ASP A 157 -22.96 15.51 -1.33
CA ASP A 157 -24.26 15.81 -1.96
C ASP A 157 -24.96 14.55 -2.50
N LYS A 158 -24.20 13.55 -2.97
CA LYS A 158 -24.73 12.32 -3.55
C LYS A 158 -25.00 11.22 -2.51
N ALA A 159 -24.14 11.08 -1.48
CA ALA A 159 -24.09 9.90 -0.61
C ALA A 159 -24.61 10.16 0.82
N LYS A 160 -24.67 11.40 1.29
CA LYS A 160 -25.06 11.70 2.67
C LYS A 160 -26.48 11.23 2.99
N GLY A 161 -26.59 10.35 4.00
CA GLY A 161 -27.87 9.80 4.45
C GLY A 161 -28.46 8.72 3.54
N LYS A 162 -27.70 8.22 2.57
CA LYS A 162 -28.08 7.16 1.65
C LYS A 162 -27.19 5.94 1.78
N CYS A 163 -27.72 4.78 1.35
CA CYS A 163 -26.91 3.58 1.14
C CYS A 163 -26.40 3.58 -0.31
N VAL A 164 -25.09 3.67 -0.51
CA VAL A 164 -24.47 3.80 -1.84
C VAL A 164 -23.35 2.79 -2.07
N VAL A 165 -23.20 2.38 -3.33
CA VAL A 165 -22.02 1.67 -3.84
C VAL A 165 -21.37 2.55 -4.88
N THR A 166 -20.06 2.71 -4.78
CA THR A 166 -19.26 3.46 -5.75
C THR A 166 -18.04 2.65 -6.19
N PRO A 167 -17.66 2.69 -7.47
CA PRO A 167 -16.43 2.06 -7.92
C PRO A 167 -15.22 2.78 -7.34
N GLY A 168 -14.17 2.04 -7.01
CA GLY A 168 -12.88 2.59 -6.64
C GLY A 168 -11.98 2.85 -7.83
N PHE A 169 -10.73 3.26 -7.60
CA PHE A 169 -9.60 3.25 -8.52
C PHE A 169 -9.54 4.40 -9.54
N TYR A 170 -10.62 5.08 -9.90
CA TYR A 170 -10.61 6.11 -10.96
C TYR A 170 -11.43 7.34 -10.61
N GLY A 171 -11.33 8.34 -11.45
CA GLY A 171 -12.10 9.57 -11.44
C GLY A 171 -12.02 10.26 -12.80
N VAL A 172 -12.35 11.54 -12.84
CA VAL A 172 -12.42 12.33 -14.08
C VAL A 172 -11.46 13.52 -14.05
N MET A 173 -10.79 13.74 -15.17
CA MET A 173 -9.95 14.89 -15.43
C MET A 173 -10.80 16.12 -15.85
N PRO A 174 -10.24 17.35 -15.81
CA PRO A 174 -10.97 18.56 -16.25
C PRO A 174 -11.46 18.55 -17.71
N ASP A 175 -10.82 17.78 -18.57
CA ASP A 175 -11.20 17.59 -19.98
C ASP A 175 -12.28 16.52 -20.18
N GLY A 176 -12.76 15.90 -19.09
CA GLY A 176 -13.76 14.83 -19.12
C GLY A 176 -13.19 13.43 -19.34
N SER A 177 -11.89 13.28 -19.54
CA SER A 177 -11.26 11.97 -19.68
C SER A 177 -11.19 11.24 -18.33
N ILE A 178 -11.30 9.91 -18.37
CA ILE A 178 -11.13 9.06 -17.18
C ILE A 178 -9.64 8.93 -16.88
N ARG A 179 -9.31 9.02 -15.59
CA ARG A 179 -7.96 8.78 -15.07
C ARG A 179 -8.00 7.80 -13.91
N THR A 180 -7.06 6.84 -13.91
CA THR A 180 -6.87 5.89 -12.81
C THR A 180 -5.79 6.37 -11.84
N PHE A 181 -5.90 5.94 -10.57
CA PHE A 181 -4.82 6.10 -9.60
C PHE A 181 -3.68 5.13 -9.90
N SER A 182 -2.45 5.53 -9.67
CA SER A 182 -1.27 4.73 -10.03
C SER A 182 -1.11 3.46 -9.19
N ARG A 183 -1.49 3.47 -7.91
CA ARG A 183 -1.45 2.33 -6.98
C ARG A 183 -2.47 2.49 -5.86
N GLY A 184 -3.01 1.35 -5.38
CA GLY A 184 -3.94 1.35 -4.24
C GLY A 184 -5.20 2.20 -4.47
N GLY A 185 -5.65 2.36 -5.72
CA GLY A 185 -6.64 3.35 -6.08
C GLY A 185 -7.98 3.17 -5.39
N SER A 186 -8.44 1.93 -5.21
CA SER A 186 -9.69 1.69 -4.48
C SER A 186 -9.55 2.01 -2.98
N ASP A 187 -8.36 1.83 -2.40
CA ASP A 187 -8.07 2.23 -1.00
C ASP A 187 -8.08 3.76 -0.87
N ILE A 188 -7.50 4.47 -1.86
CA ILE A 188 -7.53 5.94 -1.93
C ILE A 188 -8.98 6.42 -2.06
N THR A 189 -9.76 5.84 -2.95
CA THR A 189 -11.18 6.19 -3.14
C THR A 189 -11.98 5.98 -1.85
N GLY A 190 -11.76 4.86 -1.15
CA GLY A 190 -12.39 4.60 0.16
C GLY A 190 -12.02 5.63 1.22
N SER A 191 -10.76 5.99 1.27
CA SER A 191 -10.26 7.02 2.19
C SER A 191 -10.82 8.42 1.87
N LEU A 192 -10.93 8.78 0.58
CA LEU A 192 -11.56 10.02 0.13
C LEU A 192 -13.05 10.04 0.50
N ALA A 193 -13.78 8.95 0.27
CA ALA A 193 -15.20 8.84 0.61
C ALA A 193 -15.44 8.95 2.13
N ALA A 194 -14.60 8.29 2.94
CA ALA A 194 -14.66 8.38 4.38
C ALA A 194 -14.39 9.82 4.86
N ALA A 195 -13.39 10.47 4.28
CA ALA A 195 -13.07 11.86 4.59
C ALA A 195 -14.16 12.83 4.14
N ALA A 196 -14.79 12.60 2.98
CA ALA A 196 -15.87 13.45 2.47
C ALA A 196 -17.11 13.46 3.38
N LEU A 197 -17.42 12.31 3.98
CA LEU A 197 -18.60 12.13 4.82
C LEU A 197 -18.32 12.31 6.33
N ASP A 198 -17.10 12.67 6.73
CA ASP A 198 -16.66 12.68 8.12
C ASP A 198 -17.04 11.39 8.86
N ALA A 199 -16.71 10.26 8.24
CA ALA A 199 -17.07 8.94 8.76
C ALA A 199 -16.44 8.67 10.14
N ASP A 200 -17.15 7.94 10.99
CA ASP A 200 -16.63 7.52 12.30
C ASP A 200 -15.53 6.46 12.17
N VAL A 201 -15.60 5.61 11.13
CA VAL A 201 -14.59 4.59 10.83
C VAL A 201 -14.53 4.34 9.32
N TYR A 202 -13.33 4.16 8.80
CA TYR A 202 -13.08 3.60 7.48
C TYR A 202 -12.67 2.12 7.63
N GLU A 203 -13.48 1.19 7.15
CA GLU A 203 -13.18 -0.25 7.15
C GLU A 203 -12.61 -0.68 5.79
N ASN A 204 -11.38 -1.20 5.77
CA ASN A 204 -10.76 -1.79 4.58
C ASN A 204 -10.81 -3.33 4.69
N TRP A 205 -11.69 -3.93 3.91
CA TRP A 205 -11.92 -5.37 3.85
C TRP A 205 -11.08 -6.01 2.76
N THR A 206 -10.28 -7.00 3.15
CA THR A 206 -9.32 -7.71 2.30
C THR A 206 -9.33 -9.21 2.62
N ASP A 207 -8.33 -9.96 2.19
CA ASP A 207 -8.17 -11.41 2.44
C ASP A 207 -7.27 -11.74 3.64
N VAL A 208 -6.81 -10.73 4.39
CA VAL A 208 -6.00 -10.91 5.59
C VAL A 208 -6.68 -10.34 6.84
N SER A 209 -6.49 -10.99 7.99
CA SER A 209 -7.11 -10.63 9.26
C SER A 209 -6.34 -9.53 10.01
N GLY A 210 -6.02 -8.43 9.32
CA GLY A 210 -5.27 -7.31 9.87
C GLY A 210 -3.76 -7.42 9.63
N ILE A 211 -2.99 -6.70 10.42
CA ILE A 211 -1.53 -6.61 10.33
C ILE A 211 -0.91 -7.57 11.34
N LEU A 212 0.12 -8.28 10.93
CA LEU A 212 0.88 -9.18 11.79
C LEU A 212 2.16 -8.49 12.29
N MET A 213 2.62 -8.87 13.48
CA MET A 213 3.82 -8.31 14.11
C MET A 213 5.13 -8.66 13.38
N ALA A 214 5.12 -9.69 12.53
CA ALA A 214 6.22 -10.07 11.65
C ALA A 214 5.67 -10.78 10.40
N ASP A 215 6.52 -10.96 9.39
CA ASP A 215 6.17 -11.69 8.17
C ASP A 215 5.89 -13.18 8.47
N PRO A 216 4.70 -13.71 8.16
CA PRO A 216 4.34 -15.11 8.43
C PRO A 216 5.18 -16.13 7.62
N ARG A 217 5.88 -15.68 6.57
CA ARG A 217 6.84 -16.51 5.83
C ARG A 217 8.16 -16.71 6.58
N ILE A 218 8.42 -15.87 7.60
CA ILE A 218 9.66 -15.90 8.39
C ILE A 218 9.39 -16.42 9.80
N VAL A 219 8.34 -15.95 10.42
CA VAL A 219 7.91 -16.34 11.79
C VAL A 219 6.63 -17.15 11.66
N GLU A 220 6.64 -18.35 12.23
CA GLU A 220 5.46 -19.20 12.24
C GLU A 220 4.38 -18.62 13.18
N ASN A 221 3.16 -18.42 12.67
CA ASN A 221 2.00 -17.91 13.41
C ASN A 221 2.30 -16.62 14.22
N PRO A 222 2.75 -15.54 13.57
CA PRO A 222 3.04 -14.30 14.28
C PRO A 222 1.75 -13.70 14.86
N HIS A 223 1.86 -13.07 16.03
CA HIS A 223 0.73 -12.43 16.68
C HIS A 223 0.13 -11.31 15.81
N PRO A 224 -1.21 -11.15 15.76
CA PRO A 224 -1.84 -10.02 15.12
C PRO A 224 -1.65 -8.74 15.93
N ILE A 225 -1.57 -7.62 15.25
CA ILE A 225 -1.56 -6.29 15.84
C ILE A 225 -3.02 -5.84 15.99
N ALA A 226 -3.52 -5.75 17.23
CA ALA A 226 -4.89 -5.31 17.47
C ALA A 226 -5.07 -3.81 17.17
N GLU A 227 -4.15 -2.98 17.67
CA GLU A 227 -4.14 -1.55 17.46
C GLU A 227 -2.74 -1.05 17.11
N ILE A 228 -2.67 -0.04 16.22
CA ILE A 228 -1.44 0.59 15.77
C ILE A 228 -1.70 2.07 15.46
N THR A 229 -0.70 2.93 15.66
CA THR A 229 -0.80 4.31 15.23
C THR A 229 -0.51 4.48 13.75
N TYR A 230 -1.00 5.57 13.13
CA TYR A 230 -0.65 5.92 11.75
C TYR A 230 0.86 6.09 11.54
N GLU A 231 1.57 6.56 12.57
CA GLU A 231 3.02 6.73 12.53
C GLU A 231 3.73 5.38 12.49
N GLU A 232 3.39 4.46 13.39
CA GLU A 232 3.96 3.11 13.41
C GLU A 232 3.65 2.32 12.12
N LEU A 233 2.41 2.44 11.62
CA LEU A 233 2.03 1.81 10.36
C LEU A 233 2.92 2.29 9.20
N ARG A 234 3.20 3.58 9.13
CA ARG A 234 4.05 4.17 8.09
C ARG A 234 5.48 3.66 8.18
N GLU A 235 6.03 3.54 9.39
CA GLU A 235 7.36 2.97 9.60
C GLU A 235 7.43 1.50 9.20
N LEU A 236 6.43 0.69 9.56
CA LEU A 236 6.36 -0.72 9.14
C LEU A 236 6.20 -0.86 7.62
N ALA A 237 5.37 -0.04 7.00
CA ALA A 237 5.18 -0.05 5.54
C ALA A 237 6.47 0.35 4.81
N TYR A 238 7.16 1.38 5.29
CA TYR A 238 8.46 1.80 4.74
C TYR A 238 9.51 0.70 4.91
N ALA A 239 9.51 0.01 6.04
CA ALA A 239 10.40 -1.11 6.30
C ALA A 239 10.10 -2.37 5.47
N GLY A 240 9.00 -2.41 4.72
CA GLY A 240 8.65 -3.51 3.81
C GLY A 240 7.48 -4.38 4.26
N ALA A 241 6.77 -4.03 5.34
CA ALA A 241 5.49 -4.66 5.62
C ALA A 241 4.47 -4.24 4.55
N ASN A 242 3.95 -5.22 3.82
CA ASN A 242 2.99 -4.96 2.74
C ASN A 242 1.58 -4.78 3.32
N VAL A 243 1.26 -3.58 3.81
CA VAL A 243 0.00 -3.32 4.51
C VAL A 243 -0.94 -2.46 3.68
N LEU A 244 -0.59 -1.20 3.46
CA LEU A 244 -1.37 -0.22 2.70
C LEU A 244 -0.43 0.83 2.07
N HIS A 245 -0.84 1.34 0.93
CA HIS A 245 -0.12 2.44 0.29
C HIS A 245 -0.33 3.75 1.06
N GLU A 246 0.72 4.56 1.26
CA GLU A 246 0.65 5.81 2.04
C GLU A 246 -0.42 6.79 1.51
N GLY A 247 -0.56 6.88 0.17
CA GLY A 247 -1.60 7.71 -0.46
C GLY A 247 -3.03 7.33 -0.06
N ALA A 248 -3.26 6.04 0.29
CA ALA A 248 -4.57 5.56 0.74
C ALA A 248 -4.91 5.98 2.17
N ILE A 249 -3.91 6.32 2.96
CA ILE A 249 -4.08 6.65 4.39
C ILE A 249 -4.25 8.16 4.59
N TYR A 250 -3.67 8.98 3.70
CA TYR A 250 -3.57 10.42 3.88
C TYR A 250 -4.91 11.14 4.13
N PRO A 251 -6.02 10.91 3.37
CA PRO A 251 -7.29 11.60 3.59
C PRO A 251 -7.90 11.33 4.97
N VAL A 252 -7.95 10.06 5.40
CA VAL A 252 -8.51 9.68 6.72
C VAL A 252 -7.60 10.12 7.87
N ARG A 253 -6.27 10.03 7.70
CA ARG A 253 -5.30 10.53 8.69
C ARG A 253 -5.45 12.03 8.92
N LYS A 254 -5.61 12.83 7.85
CA LYS A 254 -5.79 14.28 7.94
C LYS A 254 -7.03 14.67 8.76
N LYS A 255 -8.09 13.86 8.70
CA LYS A 255 -9.33 14.05 9.45
C LYS A 255 -9.39 13.26 10.77
N ASN A 256 -8.33 12.56 11.13
CA ASN A 256 -8.26 11.68 12.31
C ASN A 256 -9.35 10.59 12.35
N ILE A 257 -9.81 10.11 11.19
CA ILE A 257 -10.77 9.03 11.08
C ILE A 257 -10.03 7.71 11.31
N PRO A 258 -10.46 6.86 12.25
CA PRO A 258 -9.87 5.52 12.44
C PRO A 258 -10.03 4.65 11.19
N LEU A 259 -8.99 3.88 10.88
CA LEU A 259 -8.99 2.91 9.79
C LEU A 259 -8.93 1.49 10.37
N ASN A 260 -9.84 0.60 9.97
CA ASN A 260 -9.85 -0.79 10.40
C ASN A 260 -9.58 -1.73 9.22
N ILE A 261 -8.53 -2.53 9.29
CA ILE A 261 -8.22 -3.58 8.30
C ILE A 261 -8.87 -4.87 8.76
N ARG A 262 -9.74 -5.44 7.93
CA ARG A 262 -10.55 -6.61 8.25
C ARG A 262 -10.54 -7.67 7.15
N ASN A 263 -10.83 -8.91 7.52
CA ASN A 263 -10.87 -10.04 6.60
C ASN A 263 -12.31 -10.35 6.16
N THR A 264 -12.56 -10.29 4.86
CA THR A 264 -13.86 -10.66 4.27
C THR A 264 -14.20 -12.14 4.51
N ASN A 265 -13.18 -13.00 4.60
CA ASN A 265 -13.35 -14.44 4.81
C ASN A 265 -13.44 -14.83 6.31
N ASP A 266 -13.15 -13.88 7.23
CA ASP A 266 -13.25 -14.06 8.68
C ASP A 266 -13.81 -12.77 9.30
N PRO A 267 -15.10 -12.45 9.05
CA PRO A 267 -15.69 -11.19 9.50
C PRO A 267 -15.88 -11.09 11.02
N ALA A 268 -15.77 -12.19 11.75
CA ALA A 268 -15.79 -12.17 13.21
C ALA A 268 -14.49 -11.64 13.82
N ASN A 269 -13.38 -11.74 13.10
CA ASN A 269 -12.09 -11.21 13.54
C ASN A 269 -12.11 -9.67 13.54
N PRO A 270 -11.75 -9.01 14.65
CA PRO A 270 -11.76 -7.55 14.73
C PRO A 270 -10.73 -6.89 13.80
N GLY A 271 -9.72 -7.63 13.33
CA GLY A 271 -8.64 -7.11 12.50
C GLY A 271 -7.70 -6.17 13.24
N THR A 272 -7.11 -5.22 12.53
CA THR A 272 -6.22 -4.19 13.08
C THR A 272 -6.87 -2.82 13.01
N MET A 273 -6.96 -2.12 14.15
CA MET A 273 -7.43 -0.75 14.22
C MET A 273 -6.26 0.22 14.15
N ILE A 274 -6.30 1.16 13.22
CA ILE A 274 -5.28 2.19 13.01
C ILE A 274 -5.87 3.52 13.44
N LYS A 275 -5.20 4.19 14.40
CA LYS A 275 -5.66 5.45 15.00
C LYS A 275 -4.53 6.49 15.01
N LYS A 276 -4.86 7.73 15.33
CA LYS A 276 -3.85 8.77 15.54
C LYS A 276 -3.12 8.58 16.87
N HIS A 277 -3.87 8.25 17.90
CA HIS A 277 -3.37 8.03 19.27
C HIS A 277 -4.12 6.84 19.88
N PHE A 278 -3.50 6.15 20.82
CA PHE A 278 -4.18 5.17 21.63
C PHE A 278 -5.08 5.87 22.66
N GLU A 279 -6.32 5.40 22.83
CA GLU A 279 -7.28 5.95 23.79
C GLU A 279 -7.07 5.37 25.22
N THR A 280 -6.44 4.21 25.28
CA THR A 280 -6.13 3.53 26.55
C THR A 280 -4.62 3.31 26.67
N GLU A 281 -4.13 3.15 27.90
CA GLU A 281 -2.75 2.71 28.11
C GLU A 281 -2.55 1.37 27.41
N VAL A 282 -1.69 1.38 26.39
CA VAL A 282 -1.26 0.15 25.69
C VAL A 282 -0.50 -0.71 26.71
N ASP A 283 -0.66 -2.02 26.64
CA ASP A 283 0.05 -2.98 27.50
C ASP A 283 1.52 -2.58 27.67
N PRO A 284 1.96 -2.18 28.88
CA PRO A 284 3.31 -1.69 29.11
C PRO A 284 4.39 -2.75 28.85
N HIS A 285 4.01 -4.03 28.71
CA HIS A 285 4.91 -5.11 28.36
C HIS A 285 5.14 -5.23 26.85
N ARG A 286 4.28 -4.68 26.04
CA ARG A 286 4.38 -4.70 24.58
C ARG A 286 5.23 -3.53 24.06
N ILE A 287 6.56 -3.70 24.09
CA ILE A 287 7.54 -2.66 23.72
C ILE A 287 7.57 -2.46 22.21
N ILE A 288 7.58 -3.56 21.43
CA ILE A 288 7.64 -3.57 19.97
C ILE A 288 6.25 -3.89 19.41
N THR A 289 5.79 -3.07 18.49
CA THR A 289 4.52 -3.24 17.77
C THR A 289 4.68 -4.17 16.58
N GLY A 290 5.82 -4.08 15.87
CA GLY A 290 6.09 -4.93 14.73
C GLY A 290 7.55 -4.89 14.29
N ILE A 291 7.92 -5.91 13.52
CA ILE A 291 9.27 -6.08 12.94
C ILE A 291 9.09 -6.33 11.44
N ALA A 292 9.72 -5.50 10.64
CA ALA A 292 9.73 -5.64 9.19
C ALA A 292 11.14 -5.49 8.63
N GLY A 293 11.36 -5.87 7.39
CA GLY A 293 12.66 -5.68 6.77
C GLY A 293 12.64 -5.94 5.26
N LYS A 294 13.67 -5.44 4.61
CA LYS A 294 13.92 -5.61 3.17
C LYS A 294 15.32 -6.16 2.97
N LYS A 295 15.47 -7.05 1.99
CA LYS A 295 16.77 -7.57 1.54
C LYS A 295 17.34 -6.72 0.41
N ASP A 296 18.57 -7.06 0.05
CA ASP A 296 19.25 -6.62 -1.15
C ASP A 296 19.51 -5.10 -1.20
N PHE A 297 20.18 -4.62 -0.13
CA PHE A 297 20.80 -3.31 -0.10
C PHE A 297 22.30 -3.40 -0.38
N SER A 298 22.81 -2.35 -1.02
CA SER A 298 24.23 -2.08 -1.15
C SER A 298 24.59 -0.86 -0.31
N ILE A 299 25.73 -0.93 0.41
CA ILE A 299 26.26 0.18 1.20
C ILE A 299 27.51 0.69 0.52
N ILE A 300 27.47 1.93 0.01
CA ILE A 300 28.65 2.65 -0.46
C ILE A 300 29.22 3.43 0.73
N THR A 301 30.46 3.14 1.15
CA THR A 301 31.13 3.92 2.19
C THR A 301 32.27 4.74 1.55
N ILE A 302 32.14 6.04 1.71
CA ILE A 302 33.07 7.06 1.23
C ILE A 302 33.93 7.48 2.41
N PHE A 303 35.20 7.22 2.36
CA PHE A 303 36.15 7.62 3.39
C PHE A 303 37.01 8.80 2.91
N LYS A 304 37.08 9.87 3.71
CA LYS A 304 37.92 11.02 3.45
C LYS A 304 38.33 11.68 4.77
N ARG A 305 39.58 11.81 5.03
CA ARG A 305 40.08 12.47 6.25
C ARG A 305 39.56 13.91 6.35
N GLY A 306 39.01 14.26 7.50
CA GLY A 306 38.41 15.57 7.74
C GLY A 306 37.14 15.85 6.97
N LEU A 307 36.42 14.80 6.56
CA LEU A 307 35.19 14.89 5.76
C LEU A 307 34.14 15.78 6.43
N THR A 308 33.92 15.64 7.74
CA THR A 308 32.94 16.42 8.49
C THR A 308 33.30 17.91 8.62
N ASN A 309 34.55 18.29 8.44
CA ASN A 309 35.00 19.69 8.44
C ASN A 309 34.74 20.41 7.11
N GLN A 310 34.28 19.69 6.08
CA GLN A 310 34.03 20.27 4.77
C GLN A 310 32.52 20.67 4.65
N VAL A 311 32.26 21.97 4.74
CA VAL A 311 30.90 22.49 4.56
C VAL A 311 30.31 22.05 3.22
N GLY A 312 29.10 21.51 3.25
CA GLY A 312 28.37 21.09 2.05
C GLY A 312 28.80 19.75 1.45
N ILE A 313 29.67 18.97 2.12
CA ILE A 313 30.16 17.69 1.58
C ILE A 313 29.01 16.70 1.34
N LEU A 314 28.05 16.57 2.26
CA LEU A 314 26.87 15.71 2.09
C LEU A 314 26.03 16.14 0.89
N ARG A 315 25.81 17.44 0.70
CA ARG A 315 25.08 17.95 -0.47
C ARG A 315 25.76 17.52 -1.79
N ARG A 316 27.09 17.64 -1.87
CA ARG A 316 27.85 17.24 -3.08
C ARG A 316 27.73 15.73 -3.34
N ILE A 317 27.87 14.91 -2.31
CA ILE A 317 27.68 13.45 -2.42
C ILE A 317 26.26 13.12 -2.88
N LEU A 318 25.23 13.69 -2.26
CA LEU A 318 23.83 13.43 -2.62
C LEU A 318 23.47 13.99 -4.00
N SER A 319 24.08 15.12 -4.44
CA SER A 319 23.89 15.65 -5.79
C SER A 319 24.41 14.71 -6.88
N VAL A 320 25.45 13.91 -6.59
CA VAL A 320 25.89 12.86 -7.51
C VAL A 320 24.79 11.79 -7.68
N LEU A 321 24.19 11.33 -6.59
CA LEU A 321 23.11 10.33 -6.64
C LEU A 321 21.89 10.90 -7.37
N GLU A 322 21.52 12.15 -7.08
CA GLU A 322 20.43 12.88 -7.74
C GLU A 322 20.61 12.95 -9.26
N LYS A 323 21.82 13.28 -9.74
CA LYS A 323 22.19 13.32 -11.17
C LYS A 323 21.88 11.98 -11.88
N HIS A 324 22.07 10.87 -11.17
CA HIS A 324 21.81 9.51 -11.68
C HIS A 324 20.38 9.01 -11.39
N GLY A 325 19.52 9.83 -10.77
CA GLY A 325 18.15 9.44 -10.43
C GLY A 325 18.06 8.35 -9.34
N VAL A 326 19.13 8.21 -8.52
CA VAL A 326 19.20 7.17 -7.48
C VAL A 326 18.86 7.76 -6.11
N SER A 327 17.82 7.22 -5.49
CA SER A 327 17.40 7.59 -4.12
C SER A 327 18.22 6.84 -3.08
N VAL A 328 18.60 7.54 -2.00
CA VAL A 328 19.28 6.96 -0.84
C VAL A 328 18.28 6.77 0.28
N GLU A 329 18.24 5.57 0.90
CA GLU A 329 17.30 5.33 2.01
C GLU A 329 17.90 5.69 3.37
N PHE A 330 19.21 5.41 3.60
CA PHE A 330 19.88 5.74 4.88
C PHE A 330 21.27 6.29 4.64
N VAL A 331 21.68 7.24 5.50
CA VAL A 331 22.96 7.92 5.43
C VAL A 331 23.68 7.87 6.79
N PRO A 332 24.14 6.69 7.24
CA PRO A 332 25.00 6.62 8.42
C PRO A 332 26.32 7.37 8.17
N ASN A 333 26.73 8.19 9.13
CA ASN A 333 27.96 8.98 9.01
C ASN A 333 28.82 8.89 10.27
N GLY A 334 30.12 8.98 10.06
CA GLY A 334 31.12 9.09 11.10
C GLY A 334 31.99 10.35 10.89
N MET A 335 33.11 10.47 11.60
CA MET A 335 33.98 11.64 11.52
C MET A 335 34.60 11.79 10.14
N ASP A 336 35.14 10.69 9.57
CA ASP A 336 35.88 10.66 8.32
C ASP A 336 35.18 9.81 7.24
N ASN A 337 33.97 9.40 7.46
CA ASN A 337 33.24 8.60 6.48
C ASN A 337 31.73 8.95 6.40
N VAL A 338 31.18 8.70 5.23
CA VAL A 338 29.72 8.71 4.97
C VAL A 338 29.37 7.42 4.27
N SER A 339 28.37 6.72 4.77
CA SER A 339 27.83 5.54 4.13
C SER A 339 26.45 5.85 3.53
N LEU A 340 26.17 5.26 2.38
CA LEU A 340 24.91 5.41 1.66
C LEU A 340 24.30 4.02 1.49
N ALA A 341 23.17 3.76 2.15
CA ALA A 341 22.43 2.52 1.97
C ALA A 341 21.37 2.70 0.88
N ILE A 342 21.47 1.91 -0.17
CA ILE A 342 20.68 2.04 -1.40
C ILE A 342 20.17 0.65 -1.80
N PRO A 343 18.91 0.48 -2.24
CA PRO A 343 18.45 -0.77 -2.82
C PRO A 343 19.33 -1.19 -4.00
N THR A 344 19.82 -2.43 -3.99
CA THR A 344 20.81 -2.92 -4.96
C THR A 344 20.30 -2.84 -6.40
N ASP A 345 19.00 -3.11 -6.63
CA ASP A 345 18.37 -3.04 -7.94
C ASP A 345 18.39 -1.62 -8.53
N LYS A 346 18.31 -0.59 -7.69
CA LYS A 346 18.38 0.82 -8.08
C LYS A 346 19.81 1.30 -8.30
N LEU A 347 20.75 0.75 -7.53
CA LEU A 347 22.16 1.14 -7.63
C LEU A 347 22.89 0.49 -8.80
N THR A 348 22.68 -0.82 -9.01
CA THR A 348 23.48 -1.63 -9.96
C THR A 348 23.60 -1.02 -11.36
N PRO A 349 22.53 -0.49 -11.99
CA PRO A 349 22.63 0.09 -13.34
C PRO A 349 23.54 1.33 -13.41
N HIS A 350 23.75 2.00 -12.28
CA HIS A 350 24.46 3.30 -12.21
C HIS A 350 25.73 3.26 -11.38
N LEU A 351 26.06 2.13 -10.75
CA LEU A 351 27.12 1.99 -9.74
C LEU A 351 28.45 2.60 -10.19
N TYR A 352 28.99 2.15 -11.32
CA TYR A 352 30.32 2.60 -11.77
C TYR A 352 30.37 4.08 -12.14
N ALA A 353 29.29 4.62 -12.72
CA ALA A 353 29.16 6.03 -13.04
C ALA A 353 29.10 6.88 -11.77
N ILE A 354 28.34 6.45 -10.77
CA ILE A 354 28.26 7.09 -9.45
C ILE A 354 29.62 7.09 -8.76
N LEU A 355 30.32 5.96 -8.75
CA LEU A 355 31.67 5.87 -8.13
C LEU A 355 32.67 6.81 -8.81
N ALA A 356 32.64 6.90 -10.15
CA ALA A 356 33.51 7.81 -10.92
C ALA A 356 33.18 9.29 -10.61
N ASP A 357 31.90 9.66 -10.58
CA ASP A 357 31.49 11.03 -10.26
C ASP A 357 31.83 11.40 -8.80
N ILE A 358 31.66 10.48 -7.84
CA ILE A 358 32.07 10.68 -6.45
C ILE A 358 33.59 10.88 -6.38
N GLN A 359 34.38 10.06 -7.11
CA GLN A 359 35.84 10.20 -7.18
C GLN A 359 36.25 11.58 -7.71
N GLN A 360 35.57 12.06 -8.74
CA GLN A 360 35.86 13.36 -9.34
C GLN A 360 35.45 14.53 -8.44
N GLU A 361 34.25 14.47 -7.86
CA GLU A 361 33.66 15.58 -7.10
C GLU A 361 34.23 15.72 -5.70
N ILE A 362 34.57 14.60 -5.03
CA ILE A 362 34.94 14.56 -3.62
C ILE A 362 36.42 14.28 -3.44
N ALA A 363 37.07 13.54 -4.37
CA ALA A 363 38.41 12.98 -4.25
C ALA A 363 38.61 12.27 -2.89
N PRO A 364 37.83 11.21 -2.59
CA PRO A 364 37.94 10.47 -1.35
C PRO A 364 39.26 9.71 -1.26
N ASP A 365 39.70 9.42 -0.03
CA ASP A 365 40.88 8.58 0.22
C ASP A 365 40.57 7.12 -0.11
N ASN A 366 39.33 6.67 0.09
CA ASN A 366 38.86 5.32 -0.26
C ASN A 366 37.35 5.29 -0.46
N ILE A 367 36.89 4.39 -1.33
CA ILE A 367 35.46 4.04 -1.50
C ILE A 367 35.34 2.52 -1.43
N THR A 368 34.44 2.04 -0.60
CA THR A 368 34.08 0.62 -0.53
C THR A 368 32.61 0.42 -0.84
N VAL A 369 32.27 -0.72 -1.47
CA VAL A 369 30.88 -1.14 -1.73
C VAL A 369 30.69 -2.50 -1.07
N HIS A 370 29.66 -2.61 -0.25
CA HIS A 370 29.25 -3.84 0.41
C HIS A 370 27.84 -4.18 -0.01
N ASP A 371 27.68 -5.27 -0.74
CA ASP A 371 26.39 -5.79 -1.20
C ASP A 371 25.81 -6.83 -0.23
N GLN A 372 24.63 -7.34 -0.54
CA GLN A 372 23.93 -8.38 0.20
C GLN A 372 23.64 -8.01 1.67
N ILE A 373 23.27 -6.78 1.89
CA ILE A 373 22.82 -6.28 3.19
C ILE A 373 21.29 -6.30 3.22
N SER A 374 20.74 -6.74 4.32
CA SER A 374 19.32 -6.62 4.65
C SER A 374 19.13 -5.54 5.70
N VAL A 375 18.12 -4.73 5.53
CA VAL A 375 17.72 -3.71 6.50
C VAL A 375 16.50 -4.20 7.26
N ILE A 376 16.56 -4.21 8.58
CA ILE A 376 15.48 -4.63 9.49
C ILE A 376 15.13 -3.46 10.38
N THR A 377 13.84 -3.28 10.61
CA THR A 377 13.28 -2.23 11.45
C THR A 377 12.40 -2.83 12.52
N ALA A 378 12.69 -2.54 13.77
CA ALA A 378 11.80 -2.75 14.89
C ALA A 378 11.03 -1.45 15.18
N VAL A 379 9.71 -1.52 15.20
CA VAL A 379 8.82 -0.35 15.37
C VAL A 379 7.99 -0.53 16.63
N GLY A 380 7.85 0.53 17.44
CA GLY A 380 6.98 0.50 18.59
C GLY A 380 6.87 1.84 19.30
N HIS A 381 5.65 2.31 19.47
CA HIS A 381 5.37 3.55 20.22
C HIS A 381 5.86 3.48 21.67
N GLN A 382 5.81 2.30 22.29
CA GLN A 382 6.28 2.04 23.65
C GLN A 382 7.82 2.03 23.80
N MET A 383 8.56 2.14 22.68
CA MET A 383 10.02 2.29 22.71
C MET A 383 10.45 3.69 23.10
N LYS A 384 9.57 4.70 22.85
CA LYS A 384 9.87 6.12 23.13
C LYS A 384 10.20 6.32 24.59
N PHE A 385 11.36 6.97 24.82
CA PHE A 385 11.85 7.30 26.17
C PHE A 385 12.01 6.12 27.14
N ARG A 386 12.12 4.88 26.60
CA ARG A 386 12.27 3.68 27.42
C ARG A 386 13.73 3.20 27.41
N PRO A 387 14.47 3.36 28.52
CA PRO A 387 15.84 2.92 28.60
C PRO A 387 15.99 1.41 28.39
N GLY A 388 17.07 1.01 27.70
CA GLY A 388 17.45 -0.39 27.56
C GLY A 388 16.85 -1.14 26.35
N VAL A 389 15.94 -0.54 25.57
CA VAL A 389 15.33 -1.20 24.41
C VAL A 389 16.38 -1.54 23.36
N SER A 390 17.21 -0.56 22.95
CA SER A 390 18.30 -0.78 21.99
C SER A 390 19.28 -1.84 22.51
N GLY A 391 19.65 -1.77 23.81
CA GLY A 391 20.51 -2.75 24.44
C GLY A 391 19.95 -4.18 24.36
N LYS A 392 18.66 -4.36 24.60
CA LYS A 392 17.99 -5.67 24.49
C LYS A 392 17.97 -6.19 23.05
N ILE A 393 17.69 -5.31 22.04
CA ILE A 393 17.73 -5.67 20.62
C ILE A 393 19.12 -6.17 20.24
N PHE A 394 20.17 -5.37 20.51
CA PHE A 394 21.50 -5.71 20.06
C PHE A 394 22.13 -6.86 20.87
N ALA A 395 21.80 -6.99 22.13
CA ALA A 395 22.22 -8.17 22.93
C ALA A 395 21.61 -9.46 22.39
N ALA A 396 20.34 -9.47 22.02
CA ALA A 396 19.69 -10.65 21.45
C ALA A 396 20.34 -11.06 20.12
N LEU A 397 20.60 -10.11 19.23
CA LEU A 397 21.29 -10.37 17.95
C LEU A 397 22.73 -10.87 18.16
N GLY A 398 23.48 -10.24 19.08
CA GLY A 398 24.86 -10.66 19.39
C GLY A 398 24.93 -12.07 20.00
N GLN A 399 23.99 -12.44 20.88
CA GLN A 399 23.89 -13.79 21.44
C GLN A 399 23.58 -14.85 20.38
N ALA A 400 22.86 -14.48 19.34
CA ALA A 400 22.59 -15.32 18.17
C ALA A 400 23.75 -15.35 17.15
N GLY A 401 24.87 -14.67 17.43
CA GLY A 401 26.03 -14.60 16.52
C GLY A 401 25.81 -13.74 15.28
N ILE A 402 24.80 -12.88 15.28
CA ILE A 402 24.45 -12.03 14.14
C ILE A 402 25.24 -10.73 14.22
N ASN A 403 26.02 -10.44 13.17
CA ASN A 403 26.81 -9.22 13.07
C ASN A 403 25.99 -8.05 12.51
N ILE A 404 26.04 -6.90 13.19
CA ILE A 404 25.34 -5.69 12.79
C ILE A 404 26.27 -4.84 11.92
N ARG A 405 25.81 -4.51 10.71
CA ARG A 405 26.58 -3.78 9.71
C ARG A 405 26.31 -2.27 9.72
N MET A 406 25.13 -1.89 10.22
CA MET A 406 24.69 -0.49 10.28
C MET A 406 23.61 -0.36 11.37
N ILE A 407 23.53 0.82 12.00
CA ILE A 407 22.46 1.19 12.96
C ILE A 407 21.99 2.59 12.61
N ASN A 408 20.67 2.78 12.63
CA ASN A 408 20.05 4.09 12.49
C ASN A 408 18.84 4.19 13.46
N GLN A 409 18.77 5.27 14.22
CA GLN A 409 17.67 5.56 15.13
C GLN A 409 17.46 7.07 15.15
N GLY A 410 16.22 7.52 14.89
CA GLY A 410 15.86 8.93 15.00
C GLY A 410 15.62 9.39 16.44
N PRO A 411 15.61 10.72 16.70
CA PRO A 411 15.40 11.26 18.03
C PRO A 411 13.97 11.07 18.56
N ASP A 412 13.03 10.69 17.73
CA ASP A 412 11.65 10.34 18.10
C ASP A 412 11.52 8.92 18.66
N GLU A 413 12.58 8.11 18.56
CA GLU A 413 12.69 6.74 19.12
C GLU A 413 11.56 5.80 18.75
N LEU A 414 10.81 6.10 17.67
CA LEU A 414 9.68 5.28 17.21
C LEU A 414 10.12 3.96 16.58
N ASN A 415 11.32 3.96 16.01
CA ASN A 415 11.92 2.81 15.35
C ASN A 415 13.41 2.67 15.69
N ILE A 416 13.91 1.45 15.51
CA ILE A 416 15.33 1.13 15.45
C ILE A 416 15.59 0.36 14.18
N ILE A 417 16.43 0.91 13.33
CA ILE A 417 16.79 0.35 12.03
C ILE A 417 18.21 -0.17 12.09
N PHE A 418 18.45 -1.39 11.63
CA PHE A 418 19.79 -1.97 11.59
C PHE A 418 19.99 -2.83 10.35
N GLY A 419 21.21 -2.90 9.89
CA GLY A 419 21.63 -3.72 8.75
C GLY A 419 22.31 -5.00 9.20
N VAL A 420 21.97 -6.12 8.57
CA VAL A 420 22.63 -7.43 8.73
C VAL A 420 22.95 -8.02 7.35
N GLU A 421 23.76 -9.07 7.26
CA GLU A 421 23.95 -9.77 6.00
C GLU A 421 22.66 -10.50 5.57
N ASN A 422 22.42 -10.61 4.26
CA ASN A 422 21.20 -11.24 3.71
C ASN A 422 20.96 -12.66 4.24
N LYS A 423 22.04 -13.42 4.52
CA LYS A 423 21.95 -14.78 5.07
C LYS A 423 21.33 -14.80 6.48
N ASP A 424 21.54 -13.74 7.27
CA ASP A 424 21.11 -13.64 8.66
C ASP A 424 19.72 -12.99 8.80
N PHE A 425 19.13 -12.52 7.71
CA PHE A 425 17.87 -11.76 7.69
C PHE A 425 16.71 -12.44 8.42
N ALA A 426 16.42 -13.67 8.04
CA ALA A 426 15.29 -14.40 8.61
C ALA A 426 15.53 -14.75 10.08
N GLU A 427 16.75 -15.12 10.43
CA GLU A 427 17.11 -15.45 11.81
C GLU A 427 17.07 -14.20 12.70
N ALA A 428 17.55 -13.07 12.25
CA ALA A 428 17.48 -11.81 12.98
C ALA A 428 16.03 -11.43 13.34
N ILE A 429 15.10 -11.57 12.40
CA ILE A 429 13.66 -11.32 12.63
C ILE A 429 13.11 -12.29 13.67
N ARG A 430 13.42 -13.59 13.57
CA ARG A 430 12.96 -14.62 14.56
C ARG A 430 13.50 -14.36 15.95
N VAL A 431 14.80 -14.04 16.06
CA VAL A 431 15.47 -13.74 17.34
C VAL A 431 14.80 -12.56 18.02
N LEU A 432 14.55 -11.48 17.30
CA LEU A 432 13.87 -10.31 17.84
C LEU A 432 12.43 -10.60 18.23
N TYR A 433 11.69 -11.29 17.36
CA TYR A 433 10.30 -11.67 17.63
C TYR A 433 10.21 -12.49 18.94
N ASN A 434 11.05 -13.51 19.09
CA ASN A 434 11.08 -14.35 20.29
C ASN A 434 11.52 -13.60 21.55
N SER A 435 12.39 -12.60 21.42
CA SER A 435 12.93 -11.82 22.56
C SER A 435 11.95 -10.79 23.12
N PHE A 436 11.01 -10.30 22.32
CA PHE A 436 10.12 -9.21 22.69
C PHE A 436 8.63 -9.56 22.72
N ILE A 437 8.22 -10.62 22.01
CA ILE A 437 6.82 -10.90 21.73
C ILE A 437 6.35 -12.25 22.31
N LYS A 438 7.28 -13.16 22.53
CA LYS A 438 7.00 -14.46 23.19
C LYS A 438 7.08 -14.39 24.70
#